data_60b87f186730de022423943c5b2f7bd2
#
_entry.id   60b87f186730de022423943c5b2f7bd2
#
_cell.length_a   1.000
_cell.length_b   1.000
_cell.length_c   1.000
_cell.angle_alpha   90.00
_cell.angle_beta   90.00
_cell.angle_gamma   90.00
#
_symmetry.space_group_name_H-M   'P 1'
#
loop_
_entity.id
_entity.type
_entity.pdbx_description
1 polymer ?
#
loop_
_entity_poly.entity_id
_entity_poly.type
_entity_poly.pdbx_seq_one_letter_code
_entity_poly.pdbx_strand_id
1 'polypeptide(L)'
;MELVKESDKVLRNSCEPWDFVVDGDPMPIIEQMTKVMFTHGGIGLAAPQVGINKRLFIMGNQDLLVACINPEIVETIGTIRDIEGCLSFPNLWLHVYRGETIKIRYTQVDNTIKESDLSGLMARVYQHELDHLNGVCFDTKVGKVSLQLAQKRRKKFK
;
A
#
# COMPACT_ATOMS: atom_id res chain seq x y z
N MET A 1 17.09 5.25 2.12
CA MET A 1 15.69 5.25 1.63
C MET A 1 14.80 5.85 2.70
N GLU A 2 13.91 6.76 2.34
CA GLU A 2 13.03 7.47 3.27
C GLU A 2 11.64 7.62 2.65
N LEU A 3 10.64 7.89 3.48
CA LEU A 3 9.29 8.23 3.00
C LEU A 3 9.31 9.58 2.28
N VAL A 4 8.65 9.64 1.13
CA VAL A 4 8.43 10.90 0.41
C VAL A 4 7.40 11.76 1.15
N LYS A 5 7.40 13.05 0.89
CA LYS A 5 6.41 13.96 1.47
C LYS A 5 5.00 13.67 0.96
N GLU A 6 4.00 13.90 1.78
CA GLU A 6 2.57 13.74 1.43
C GLU A 6 2.19 14.49 0.13
N SER A 7 2.84 15.61 -0.15
CA SER A 7 2.60 16.43 -1.34
C SER A 7 3.36 15.94 -2.59
N ASP A 8 4.16 14.90 -2.47
CA ASP A 8 4.95 14.42 -3.60
C ASP A 8 4.04 13.84 -4.70
N LYS A 9 4.29 14.29 -5.93
CA LYS A 9 3.50 13.87 -7.10
C LYS A 9 3.60 12.38 -7.41
N VAL A 10 4.69 11.72 -7.00
CA VAL A 10 4.85 10.27 -7.19
C VAL A 10 3.70 9.47 -6.56
N LEU A 11 3.13 9.95 -5.46
CA LEU A 11 1.99 9.32 -4.79
C LEU A 11 0.68 9.36 -5.60
N ARG A 12 0.60 10.21 -6.60
CA ARG A 12 -0.60 10.41 -7.43
C ARG A 12 -0.43 9.89 -8.85
N ASN A 13 0.68 9.22 -9.14
CA ASN A 13 0.97 8.65 -10.45
C ASN A 13 0.82 7.13 -10.43
N SER A 14 0.29 6.58 -11.52
CA SER A 14 0.29 5.13 -11.74
C SER A 14 1.72 4.64 -11.95
N CYS A 15 2.09 3.56 -11.27
CA CYS A 15 3.42 3.00 -11.32
C CYS A 15 3.62 2.06 -12.51
N GLU A 16 4.86 1.98 -13.00
CA GLU A 16 5.26 1.07 -14.06
C GLU A 16 5.42 -0.37 -13.54
N PRO A 17 5.10 -1.39 -14.35
CA PRO A 17 5.40 -2.78 -13.99
C PRO A 17 6.87 -3.00 -13.67
N TRP A 18 7.15 -3.93 -12.78
CA TRP A 18 8.49 -4.45 -12.56
C TRP A 18 8.84 -5.42 -13.69
N ASP A 19 9.99 -5.21 -14.32
CA ASP A 19 10.54 -6.10 -15.32
C ASP A 19 11.83 -6.73 -14.78
N PHE A 20 11.81 -8.03 -14.52
CA PHE A 20 12.96 -8.74 -13.94
C PHE A 20 14.22 -8.72 -14.81
N VAL A 21 14.07 -8.53 -16.13
CA VAL A 21 15.21 -8.43 -17.06
C VAL A 21 15.84 -7.04 -16.98
N VAL A 22 15.01 -6.01 -16.95
CA VAL A 22 15.44 -4.59 -16.96
C VAL A 22 15.77 -4.09 -15.55
N ASP A 23 14.88 -4.36 -14.60
CA ASP A 23 14.98 -3.85 -13.22
C ASP A 23 15.80 -4.78 -12.31
N GLY A 24 15.97 -6.04 -12.72
CA GLY A 24 16.79 -7.03 -12.00
C GLY A 24 16.13 -7.62 -10.76
N ASP A 25 16.96 -7.99 -9.78
CA ASP A 25 16.52 -8.58 -8.52
C ASP A 25 15.85 -7.52 -7.62
N PRO A 26 14.58 -7.73 -7.20
CA PRO A 26 13.89 -6.78 -6.34
C PRO A 26 14.34 -6.81 -4.87
N MET A 27 15.06 -7.82 -4.43
CA MET A 27 15.42 -8.03 -3.02
C MET A 27 16.12 -6.83 -2.37
N PRO A 28 17.13 -6.18 -2.99
CA PRO A 28 17.78 -5.03 -2.37
C PRO A 28 16.83 -3.86 -2.04
N ILE A 29 15.83 -3.65 -2.89
CA ILE A 29 14.80 -2.61 -2.68
C ILE A 29 13.83 -3.06 -1.58
N ILE A 30 13.39 -4.31 -1.60
CA ILE A 30 12.50 -4.90 -0.58
C ILE A 30 13.12 -4.80 0.81
N GLU A 31 14.39 -5.11 0.96
CA GLU A 31 15.10 -5.00 2.25
C GLU A 31 15.12 -3.57 2.79
N GLN A 32 15.37 -2.58 1.93
CA GLN A 32 15.34 -1.18 2.33
C GLN A 32 13.93 -0.71 2.67
N MET A 33 12.93 -1.09 1.88
CA MET A 33 11.52 -0.78 2.15
C MET A 33 11.07 -1.39 3.48
N THR A 34 11.49 -2.62 3.77
CA THR A 34 11.19 -3.31 5.02
C THR A 34 11.70 -2.55 6.24
N LYS A 35 12.93 -2.03 6.18
CA LYS A 35 13.50 -1.20 7.24
C LYS A 35 12.68 0.09 7.44
N VAL A 36 12.33 0.77 6.36
CA VAL A 36 11.50 1.98 6.42
C VAL A 36 10.14 1.67 7.04
N MET A 37 9.46 0.62 6.56
CA MET A 37 8.14 0.21 7.06
C MET A 37 8.14 -0.04 8.57
N PHE A 38 9.06 -0.86 9.07
CA PHE A 38 9.12 -1.18 10.48
C PHE A 38 9.57 -0.01 11.36
N THR A 39 10.49 0.82 10.88
CA THR A 39 10.91 2.03 11.59
C THR A 39 9.73 2.97 11.87
N HIS A 40 8.76 3.02 10.96
CA HIS A 40 7.56 3.85 11.08
C HIS A 40 6.33 3.11 11.66
N GLY A 41 6.51 1.87 12.10
CA GLY A 41 5.41 1.06 12.68
C GLY A 41 4.32 0.66 11.68
N GLY A 42 4.66 0.55 10.40
CA GLY A 42 3.73 0.18 9.34
C GLY A 42 3.54 -1.32 9.21
N ILE A 43 2.44 -1.70 8.56
CA ILE A 43 2.09 -3.08 8.20
C ILE A 43 1.97 -3.26 6.68
N GLY A 44 2.15 -2.20 5.92
CA GLY A 44 2.22 -2.16 4.47
C GLY A 44 3.02 -0.94 4.01
N LEU A 45 3.70 -1.08 2.88
CA LEU A 45 4.45 0.01 2.23
C LEU A 45 4.59 -0.27 0.74
N ALA A 46 4.16 0.68 -0.07
CA ALA A 46 4.28 0.61 -1.52
C ALA A 46 5.51 1.39 -2.02
N ALA A 47 6.09 0.94 -3.11
CA ALA A 47 7.29 1.54 -3.69
C ALA A 47 7.18 3.05 -3.97
N PRO A 48 6.06 3.61 -4.46
CA PRO A 48 5.96 5.05 -4.65
C PRO A 48 6.05 5.84 -3.34
N GLN A 49 5.71 5.25 -2.20
CA GLN A 49 5.86 5.92 -0.90
C GLN A 49 7.32 6.18 -0.51
N VAL A 50 8.26 5.53 -1.16
CA VAL A 50 9.70 5.76 -1.03
C VAL A 50 10.34 6.29 -2.33
N GLY A 51 9.52 6.83 -3.22
CA GLY A 51 9.97 7.50 -4.44
C GLY A 51 10.30 6.57 -5.62
N ILE A 52 9.92 5.31 -5.56
CA ILE A 52 10.19 4.32 -6.61
C ILE A 52 8.93 4.09 -7.45
N ASN A 53 8.97 4.45 -8.72
CA ASN A 53 7.84 4.34 -9.65
C ASN A 53 7.72 2.91 -10.23
N LYS A 54 7.54 1.93 -9.35
CA LYS A 54 7.39 0.52 -9.75
C LYS A 54 6.25 -0.17 -9.01
N ARG A 55 5.62 -1.13 -9.68
CA ARG A 55 4.51 -1.91 -9.12
C ARG A 55 5.02 -2.99 -8.17
N LEU A 56 5.37 -2.54 -6.98
CA LEU A 56 5.88 -3.37 -5.88
C LEU A 56 5.37 -2.81 -4.57
N PHE A 57 4.85 -3.65 -3.69
CA PHE A 57 4.64 -3.34 -2.28
C PHE A 57 5.02 -4.50 -1.37
N ILE A 58 5.20 -4.19 -0.11
CA ILE A 58 5.39 -5.16 0.95
C ILE A 58 4.26 -5.03 1.98
N MET A 59 3.90 -6.13 2.61
CA MET A 59 2.92 -6.14 3.70
C MET A 59 3.21 -7.27 4.68
N GLY A 60 2.80 -7.08 5.93
CA GLY A 60 2.95 -8.06 6.98
C GLY A 60 3.62 -7.51 8.23
N ASN A 61 4.18 -8.40 9.02
CA ASN A 61 4.89 -8.10 10.26
C ASN A 61 6.26 -8.80 10.28
N GLN A 62 6.95 -8.74 11.42
CA GLN A 62 8.29 -9.36 11.55
C GLN A 62 8.29 -10.87 11.39
N ASP A 63 7.17 -11.55 11.70
CA ASP A 63 7.06 -13.01 11.60
C ASP A 63 6.70 -13.47 10.19
N LEU A 64 5.92 -12.66 9.47
CA LEU A 64 5.49 -12.95 8.11
C LEU A 64 5.44 -11.67 7.27
N LEU A 65 6.38 -11.54 6.37
CA LEU A 65 6.45 -10.45 5.40
C LEU A 65 6.26 -11.01 3.99
N VAL A 66 5.38 -10.37 3.23
CA VAL A 66 5.11 -10.71 1.84
C VAL A 66 5.46 -9.53 0.94
N ALA A 67 6.23 -9.79 -0.11
CA ALA A 67 6.48 -8.84 -1.19
C ALA A 67 5.61 -9.22 -2.40
N CYS A 68 4.84 -8.25 -2.88
CA CYS A 68 3.93 -8.43 -4.01
C CYS A 68 4.42 -7.58 -5.19
N ILE A 69 4.87 -8.24 -6.24
CA ILE A 69 5.38 -7.63 -7.47
C ILE A 69 4.30 -7.75 -8.55
N ASN A 70 4.01 -6.65 -9.25
CA ASN A 70 2.95 -6.58 -10.26
C ASN A 70 1.62 -7.15 -9.75
N PRO A 71 1.15 -6.70 -8.58
CA PRO A 71 -0.03 -7.26 -7.94
C PRO A 71 -1.32 -6.92 -8.68
N GLU A 72 -2.29 -7.82 -8.58
CA GLU A 72 -3.66 -7.66 -9.12
C GLU A 72 -4.70 -8.17 -8.13
N ILE A 73 -5.92 -7.64 -8.23
CA ILE A 73 -7.11 -8.22 -7.63
C ILE A 73 -7.91 -8.89 -8.75
N VAL A 74 -8.13 -10.19 -8.63
CA VAL A 74 -8.87 -11.00 -9.61
C VAL A 74 -10.37 -10.95 -9.34
N GLU A 75 -10.77 -10.96 -8.06
CA GLU A 75 -12.16 -10.97 -7.63
C GLU A 75 -12.29 -10.29 -6.28
N THR A 76 -13.41 -9.60 -6.08
CA THR A 76 -13.78 -8.96 -4.81
C THR A 76 -15.16 -9.41 -4.38
N ILE A 77 -15.30 -9.86 -3.13
CA ILE A 77 -16.55 -10.34 -2.56
C ILE A 77 -16.85 -9.53 -1.30
N GLY A 78 -18.06 -8.96 -1.25
CA GLY A 78 -18.52 -8.17 -0.12
C GLY A 78 -17.85 -6.80 0.00
N THR A 79 -18.33 -6.03 0.96
CA THR A 79 -17.82 -4.68 1.24
C THR A 79 -17.85 -4.47 2.75
N ILE A 80 -16.76 -3.95 3.30
CA ILE A 80 -16.64 -3.63 4.72
C ILE A 80 -16.01 -2.26 4.90
N ARG A 81 -16.53 -1.50 5.87
CA ARG A 81 -16.00 -0.18 6.25
C ARG A 81 -15.19 -0.30 7.53
N ASP A 82 -13.96 0.14 7.51
CA ASP A 82 -13.10 0.15 8.69
C ASP A 82 -12.10 1.30 8.62
N ILE A 83 -11.43 1.56 9.72
CA ILE A 83 -10.46 2.64 9.86
C ILE A 83 -9.12 2.28 9.24
N GLU A 84 -8.51 3.23 8.52
CA GLU A 84 -7.19 3.13 7.93
C GLU A 84 -6.32 4.34 8.29
N GLY A 85 -5.03 4.08 8.42
CA GLY A 85 -3.98 5.09 8.40
C GLY A 85 -3.02 4.82 7.24
N CYS A 86 -2.11 5.76 6.99
CA CYS A 86 -1.11 5.64 5.94
C CYS A 86 0.19 6.30 6.39
N LEU A 87 1.32 5.63 6.18
CA LEU A 87 2.64 6.17 6.54
C LEU A 87 2.97 7.49 5.84
N SER A 88 2.45 7.69 4.62
CA SER A 88 2.62 8.94 3.88
C SER A 88 1.72 10.08 4.38
N PHE A 89 0.73 9.79 5.22
CA PHE A 89 -0.22 10.73 5.80
C PHE A 89 -0.25 10.57 7.33
N PRO A 90 0.82 10.94 8.04
CA PRO A 90 0.92 10.71 9.48
C PRO A 90 -0.23 11.37 10.24
N ASN A 91 -0.80 10.64 11.22
CA ASN A 91 -1.90 11.07 12.08
C ASN A 91 -3.23 11.37 11.34
N LEU A 92 -3.36 10.98 10.08
CA LEU A 92 -4.63 11.01 9.34
C LEU A 92 -5.28 9.63 9.41
N TRP A 93 -6.48 9.56 9.97
CA TRP A 93 -7.26 8.33 10.11
C TRP A 93 -8.61 8.49 9.43
N LEU A 94 -8.95 7.58 8.54
CA LEU A 94 -10.14 7.63 7.72
C LEU A 94 -10.85 6.28 7.73
N HIS A 95 -12.19 6.29 7.76
CA HIS A 95 -13.00 5.09 7.55
C HIS A 95 -13.20 4.90 6.04
N VAL A 96 -12.70 3.81 5.52
CA VAL A 96 -12.70 3.50 4.08
C VAL A 96 -13.46 2.21 3.81
N TYR A 97 -14.29 2.21 2.77
CA TYR A 97 -14.92 0.99 2.27
C TYR A 97 -13.91 0.20 1.43
N ARG A 98 -13.78 -1.09 1.72
CA ARG A 98 -12.93 -2.03 1.00
C ARG A 98 -13.69 -3.32 0.73
N GLY A 99 -13.23 -4.11 -0.26
CA GLY A 99 -13.66 -5.49 -0.41
C GLY A 99 -13.38 -6.28 0.87
N GLU A 100 -14.34 -7.08 1.30
CA GLU A 100 -14.23 -7.90 2.52
C GLU A 100 -13.30 -9.08 2.31
N THR A 101 -13.49 -9.80 1.19
CA THR A 101 -12.64 -10.90 0.74
C THR A 101 -12.20 -10.61 -0.69
N ILE A 102 -10.93 -10.83 -0.98
CA ILE A 102 -10.37 -10.62 -2.31
C ILE A 102 -9.58 -11.84 -2.76
N LYS A 103 -9.67 -12.15 -4.03
CA LYS A 103 -8.77 -13.08 -4.71
C LYS A 103 -7.68 -12.28 -5.39
N ILE A 104 -6.43 -12.61 -5.11
CA ILE A 104 -5.26 -11.87 -5.56
C ILE A 104 -4.34 -12.73 -6.41
N ARG A 105 -3.58 -12.04 -7.27
CA ARG A 105 -2.48 -12.61 -8.03
C ARG A 105 -1.31 -11.64 -8.00
N TYR A 106 -0.12 -12.15 -7.76
CA TYR A 106 1.11 -11.35 -7.81
C TYR A 106 2.30 -12.21 -8.17
N THR A 107 3.38 -11.56 -8.59
CA THR A 107 4.66 -12.21 -8.86
C THR A 107 5.51 -12.17 -7.58
N GLN A 108 6.11 -13.31 -7.24
CA GLN A 108 7.03 -13.45 -6.12
C GLN A 108 8.44 -13.01 -6.52
N VAL A 109 9.34 -12.88 -5.54
CA VAL A 109 10.73 -12.45 -5.75
C VAL A 109 11.54 -13.36 -6.66
N ASP A 110 11.16 -14.63 -6.76
CA ASP A 110 11.76 -15.62 -7.66
C ASP A 110 11.15 -15.63 -9.08
N ASN A 111 10.34 -14.61 -9.40
CA ASN A 111 9.62 -14.44 -10.66
C ASN A 111 8.56 -15.52 -10.94
N THR A 112 8.06 -16.21 -9.92
CA THR A 112 6.91 -17.12 -10.03
C THR A 112 5.61 -16.42 -9.62
N ILE A 113 4.49 -16.83 -10.21
CA ILE A 113 3.17 -16.26 -9.92
C ILE A 113 2.53 -17.01 -8.76
N LYS A 114 1.94 -16.25 -7.83
CA LYS A 114 1.15 -16.78 -6.72
C LYS A 114 -0.26 -16.19 -6.76
N GLU A 115 -1.25 -17.06 -6.52
CA GLU A 115 -2.65 -16.70 -6.28
C GLU A 115 -3.03 -17.06 -4.85
N SER A 116 -3.89 -16.26 -4.24
CA SER A 116 -4.34 -16.48 -2.87
C SER A 116 -5.66 -15.75 -2.64
N ASP A 117 -6.37 -16.16 -1.58
CA ASP A 117 -7.53 -15.44 -1.07
C ASP A 117 -7.13 -14.73 0.23
N LEU A 118 -7.54 -13.47 0.36
CA LEU A 118 -7.32 -12.68 1.56
C LEU A 118 -8.65 -12.15 2.10
N SER A 119 -8.74 -12.08 3.42
CA SER A 119 -9.86 -11.45 4.13
C SER A 119 -9.33 -10.65 5.33
N GLY A 120 -10.20 -9.87 5.97
CA GLY A 120 -9.85 -9.10 7.16
C GLY A 120 -8.78 -8.04 6.90
N LEU A 121 -7.88 -7.86 7.86
CA LEU A 121 -6.84 -6.82 7.82
C LEU A 121 -5.93 -6.97 6.60
N MET A 122 -5.50 -8.19 6.26
CA MET A 122 -4.59 -8.40 5.13
C MET A 122 -5.23 -8.06 3.77
N ALA A 123 -6.53 -8.34 3.61
CA ALA A 123 -7.27 -7.90 2.42
C ALA A 123 -7.31 -6.37 2.33
N ARG A 124 -7.50 -5.68 3.45
CA ARG A 124 -7.51 -4.22 3.54
C ARG A 124 -6.16 -3.63 3.19
N VAL A 125 -5.09 -4.14 3.77
CA VAL A 125 -3.72 -3.70 3.50
C VAL A 125 -3.37 -3.89 2.03
N TYR A 126 -3.64 -5.06 1.46
CA TYR A 126 -3.38 -5.33 0.04
C TYR A 126 -4.06 -4.31 -0.88
N GLN A 127 -5.33 -4.02 -0.63
CA GLN A 127 -6.10 -3.03 -1.41
C GLN A 127 -5.55 -1.61 -1.25
N HIS A 128 -5.15 -1.23 -0.04
CA HIS A 128 -4.55 0.07 0.25
C HIS A 128 -3.21 0.25 -0.50
N GLU A 129 -2.34 -0.76 -0.47
CA GLU A 129 -1.05 -0.71 -1.14
C GLU A 129 -1.19 -0.79 -2.67
N LEU A 130 -2.14 -1.59 -3.17
CA LEU A 130 -2.44 -1.62 -4.61
C LEU A 130 -2.94 -0.27 -5.12
N ASP A 131 -3.76 0.43 -4.34
CA ASP A 131 -4.20 1.79 -4.67
C ASP A 131 -2.99 2.73 -4.86
N HIS A 132 -1.99 2.67 -3.99
CA HIS A 132 -0.77 3.45 -4.15
C HIS A 132 -0.08 3.19 -5.50
N LEU A 133 -0.05 1.95 -5.96
CA LEU A 133 0.53 1.60 -7.27
C LEU A 133 -0.29 2.15 -8.44
N ASN A 134 -1.57 2.43 -8.22
CA ASN A 134 -2.47 3.05 -9.21
C ASN A 134 -2.55 4.58 -9.05
N GLY A 135 -1.70 5.18 -8.23
CA GLY A 135 -1.69 6.61 -7.98
C GLY A 135 -2.87 7.11 -7.13
N VAL A 136 -3.50 6.22 -6.37
CA VAL A 136 -4.66 6.51 -5.53
C VAL A 136 -4.25 6.46 -4.06
N CYS A 137 -4.50 7.55 -3.34
CA CYS A 137 -4.32 7.59 -1.89
C CYS A 137 -5.67 7.53 -1.19
N PHE A 138 -5.70 7.03 0.03
CA PHE A 138 -6.94 6.75 0.77
C PHE A 138 -7.77 8.00 1.08
N ASP A 139 -7.16 9.18 1.08
CA ASP A 139 -7.85 10.47 1.26
C ASP A 139 -8.88 10.76 0.16
N THR A 140 -8.71 10.16 -1.02
CA THR A 140 -9.67 10.27 -2.13
C THR A 140 -10.81 9.24 -2.07
N LYS A 141 -10.72 8.29 -1.15
CA LYS A 141 -11.70 7.21 -0.96
C LYS A 141 -12.85 7.58 -0.02
N VAL A 142 -12.85 8.79 0.50
CA VAL A 142 -13.86 9.29 1.47
C VAL A 142 -14.48 10.58 0.98
N GLY A 143 -15.67 10.91 1.53
CA GLY A 143 -16.34 12.16 1.21
C GLY A 143 -15.61 13.38 1.81
N LYS A 144 -15.87 14.55 1.24
CA LYS A 144 -15.24 15.82 1.65
C LYS A 144 -15.42 16.12 3.14
N VAL A 145 -16.62 15.89 3.68
CA VAL A 145 -16.90 16.17 5.10
C VAL A 145 -16.08 15.29 6.02
N SER A 146 -16.02 13.98 5.73
CA SER A 146 -15.21 13.04 6.50
C SER A 146 -13.72 13.40 6.46
N LEU A 147 -13.22 13.79 5.29
CA LEU A 147 -11.83 14.22 5.12
C LEU A 147 -11.54 15.50 5.92
N GLN A 148 -12.41 16.51 5.82
CA GLN A 148 -12.26 17.77 6.55
C GLN A 148 -12.24 17.56 8.08
N LEU A 149 -13.15 16.71 8.59
CA LEU A 149 -13.19 16.38 10.02
C LEU A 149 -11.91 15.64 10.47
N ALA A 150 -11.43 14.71 9.68
CA ALA A 150 -10.18 13.99 9.95
C ALA A 150 -8.96 14.93 9.92
N GLN A 151 -8.89 15.82 8.94
CA GLN A 151 -7.82 16.84 8.85
C GLN A 151 -7.85 17.80 10.05
N LYS A 152 -9.04 18.19 10.52
CA LYS A 152 -9.19 19.01 11.71
C LYS A 152 -8.71 18.32 12.97
N ARG A 153 -9.01 17.03 13.13
CA ARG A 153 -8.49 16.21 14.25
C ARG A 153 -6.98 16.05 14.17
N ARG A 154 -6.44 15.80 12.98
CA ARG A 154 -5.02 15.68 12.69
C ARG A 154 -4.20 16.89 13.17
N LYS A 155 -4.73 18.10 13.05
CA LYS A 155 -4.04 19.34 13.48
C LYS A 155 -3.70 19.36 14.96
N LYS A 156 -4.38 18.58 15.80
CA LYS A 156 -4.10 18.47 17.24
C LYS A 156 -2.79 17.73 17.54
N PHE A 157 -2.22 17.03 16.57
CA PHE A 157 -0.98 16.23 16.71
C PHE A 157 0.23 16.89 16.02
N LYS A 158 0.07 18.09 15.47
CA LYS A 158 1.16 18.87 14.83
C LYS A 158 1.75 19.88 15.80
#